data_4533c33966d62f96d9dceb26097b1b35
#
_entry.id   4533c33966d62f96d9dceb26097b1b35
#
_cell.length_a   1.000
_cell.length_b   1.000
_cell.length_c   1.000
_cell.angle_alpha   90.00
_cell.angle_beta   90.00
_cell.angle_gamma   90.00
#
_symmetry.space_group_name_H-M   'P 1'
#
loop_
_entity.id
_entity.type
_entity.pdbx_description
1 polymer ?
#
loop_
_entity_poly.entity_id
_entity_poly.type
_entity_poly.pdbx_seq_one_letter_code
_entity_poly.pdbx_strand_id
1 'polypeptide(L)'
;PAPHTPDAPATLSSIHTGALGHIRTQQRTAQAAVPMHGWYVESARRRYVPCEGDRVIGQVTNRGAESFTVTLFSAHHASLPVLAFEGASRRNRPHLEIGALVYARIESAEPWTEPVLSCIDPVHNKADGMGELKVAQEPELSMVWRVSEPLARSLLRPSHTLLPSVSRDFAFEAA
;
A
#
# COMPACT_ATOMS: atom_id res chain seq x y z
N PRO A 1 27.64 39.07 14.73
CA PRO A 1 26.93 38.05 13.99
C PRO A 1 26.19 37.19 15.00
N ALA A 2 24.83 37.35 15.03
CA ALA A 2 23.97 36.59 15.88
C ALA A 2 23.85 35.15 15.32
N PRO A 3 23.75 34.12 16.17
CA PRO A 3 23.56 32.76 15.70
C PRO A 3 22.18 32.63 15.04
N HIS A 4 22.14 32.11 13.84
CA HIS A 4 20.91 31.71 13.15
C HIS A 4 20.19 30.69 14.01
N THR A 5 19.08 31.07 14.61
CA THR A 5 18.09 30.12 15.17
C THR A 5 17.49 29.38 14.00
N PRO A 6 17.49 28.01 14.03
CA PRO A 6 16.81 27.22 13.02
C PRO A 6 15.32 27.51 13.07
N ASP A 7 14.76 27.76 11.91
CA ASP A 7 13.41 28.19 11.61
C ASP A 7 12.34 27.62 12.54
N ALA A 8 11.58 28.53 13.10
CA ALA A 8 10.27 28.22 13.66
C ALA A 8 9.43 27.50 12.57
N PRO A 9 8.63 26.48 12.94
CA PRO A 9 7.80 25.78 11.99
C PRO A 9 6.97 26.81 11.22
N ALA A 10 7.08 26.77 9.89
CA ALA A 10 6.36 27.66 9.02
C ALA A 10 4.89 27.70 9.44
N THR A 11 4.44 28.85 9.88
CA THR A 11 3.04 29.05 10.27
C THR A 11 2.21 28.85 9.00
N LEU A 12 1.44 27.77 8.95
CA LEU A 12 0.54 27.45 7.86
C LEU A 12 -0.54 28.53 7.76
N SER A 13 -0.26 29.61 7.08
CA SER A 13 -1.20 30.74 6.92
C SER A 13 -2.29 30.46 5.87
N SER A 14 -2.14 29.47 5.01
CA SER A 14 -3.21 29.05 4.08
C SER A 14 -2.90 27.71 3.42
N ILE A 15 -3.55 26.62 3.85
CA ILE A 15 -3.72 25.45 3.03
C ILE A 15 -5.13 25.51 2.45
N HIS A 16 -5.24 25.91 1.19
CA HIS A 16 -6.49 25.82 0.45
C HIS A 16 -6.61 24.38 -0.08
N THR A 17 -7.36 23.53 0.61
CA THR A 17 -7.73 22.21 0.11
C THR A 17 -9.15 22.30 -0.41
N GLY A 18 -9.38 21.90 -1.65
CA GLY A 18 -10.73 21.73 -2.18
C GLY A 18 -11.50 20.54 -1.58
N ALA A 19 -10.98 19.94 -0.50
CA ALA A 19 -11.57 18.81 0.17
C ALA A 19 -11.57 19.01 1.68
N LEU A 20 -12.68 18.66 2.34
CA LEU A 20 -12.76 18.57 3.80
C LEU A 20 -11.95 17.36 4.26
N GLY A 21 -11.03 17.57 5.21
CA GLY A 21 -10.20 16.50 5.76
C GLY A 21 -9.42 16.96 6.98
N HIS A 22 -8.71 16.03 7.60
CA HIS A 22 -7.85 16.31 8.75
C HIS A 22 -6.41 16.55 8.30
N ILE A 23 -5.79 17.60 8.82
CA ILE A 23 -4.36 17.89 8.58
C ILE A 23 -3.53 16.89 9.39
N ARG A 24 -2.63 16.18 8.74
CA ARG A 24 -1.69 15.24 9.35
C ARG A 24 -0.25 15.66 9.06
N THR A 25 0.64 15.41 10.01
CA THR A 25 2.08 15.49 9.81
C THR A 25 2.62 14.10 9.52
N GLN A 26 3.40 13.98 8.46
CA GLN A 26 4.14 12.77 8.15
C GLN A 26 5.62 13.01 8.42
N GLN A 27 6.19 12.27 9.37
CA GLN A 27 7.64 12.14 9.48
C GLN A 27 8.06 10.99 8.57
N ARG A 28 8.65 11.30 7.44
CA ARG A 28 9.36 10.31 6.65
C ARG A 28 10.73 10.11 7.28
N THR A 29 10.92 9.03 7.99
CA THR A 29 12.24 8.46 8.28
C THR A 29 12.73 7.75 7.02
N ALA A 30 13.11 8.53 6.01
CA ALA A 30 13.96 8.00 4.97
C ALA A 30 15.38 7.93 5.55
N GLN A 31 16.18 6.97 5.11
CA GLN A 31 17.63 6.89 5.38
C GLN A 31 18.43 8.11 4.85
N ALA A 32 17.76 9.20 4.58
CA ALA A 32 18.34 10.47 4.18
C ALA A 32 18.70 11.27 5.42
N ALA A 33 19.88 11.89 5.39
CA ALA A 33 20.51 12.61 6.51
C ALA A 33 19.73 13.84 7.04
N VAL A 34 18.53 14.12 6.52
CA VAL A 34 17.67 15.23 6.97
C VAL A 34 16.25 14.72 7.12
N PRO A 35 15.62 14.82 8.31
CA PRO A 35 14.21 14.48 8.48
C PRO A 35 13.35 15.49 7.70
N MET A 36 12.70 15.02 6.64
CA MET A 36 11.70 15.81 5.94
C MET A 36 10.36 15.72 6.67
N HIS A 37 9.88 16.85 7.16
CA HIS A 37 8.53 16.99 7.69
C HIS A 37 7.59 17.38 6.54
N GLY A 38 6.64 16.53 6.23
CA GLY A 38 5.58 16.82 5.26
C GLY A 38 4.24 17.01 5.95
N TRP A 39 3.43 17.93 5.42
CA TRP A 39 2.04 18.13 5.81
C TRP A 39 1.14 17.57 4.70
N TYR A 40 0.13 16.83 5.06
CA TYR A 40 -0.88 16.36 4.11
C TYR A 40 -2.27 16.43 4.72
N VAL A 41 -3.27 16.51 3.87
CA VAL A 41 -4.68 16.46 4.29
C VAL A 41 -5.20 15.05 4.10
N GLU A 42 -5.55 14.41 5.20
CA GLU A 42 -6.27 13.14 5.17
C GLU A 42 -7.74 13.42 4.85
N SER A 43 -8.19 13.03 3.67
CA SER A 43 -9.56 13.24 3.21
C SER A 43 -10.18 11.91 2.79
N ALA A 44 -11.51 11.82 2.88
CA ALA A 44 -12.26 10.66 2.39
C ALA A 44 -12.32 10.66 0.85
N ARG A 45 -11.20 10.40 0.19
CA ARG A 45 -11.15 10.29 -1.27
C ARG A 45 -11.80 8.99 -1.72
N ARG A 46 -12.49 9.05 -2.85
CA ARG A 46 -13.14 7.87 -3.44
C ARG A 46 -12.15 6.94 -4.15
N ARG A 47 -10.93 7.39 -4.43
CA ARG A 47 -9.94 6.66 -5.20
C ARG A 47 -8.60 6.63 -4.47
N TYR A 48 -8.04 5.44 -4.36
CA TYR A 48 -6.73 5.21 -3.78
C TYR A 48 -5.63 5.89 -4.62
N VAL A 49 -4.68 6.49 -3.94
CA VAL A 49 -3.45 7.04 -4.54
C VAL A 49 -2.29 6.20 -4.04
N PRO A 50 -1.62 5.44 -4.93
CA PRO A 50 -0.50 4.59 -4.56
C PRO A 50 0.64 5.39 -3.94
N CYS A 51 1.19 4.87 -2.83
CA CYS A 51 2.38 5.41 -2.19
C CYS A 51 3.41 4.30 -2.02
N GLU A 52 4.68 4.64 -2.20
CA GLU A 52 5.79 3.72 -1.98
C GLU A 52 5.76 3.15 -0.55
N GLY A 53 5.89 1.83 -0.42
CA GLY A 53 5.86 1.13 0.84
C GLY A 53 4.48 0.68 1.30
N ASP A 54 3.39 1.15 0.68
CA ASP A 54 2.04 0.68 1.00
C ASP A 54 1.90 -0.81 0.67
N ARG A 55 1.27 -1.56 1.56
CA ARG A 55 0.82 -2.94 1.31
C ARG A 55 -0.59 -2.89 0.75
N VAL A 56 -0.83 -3.56 -0.35
CA VAL A 56 -2.08 -3.45 -1.13
C VAL A 56 -2.54 -4.80 -1.63
N ILE A 57 -3.86 -4.94 -1.77
CA ILE A 57 -4.45 -6.07 -2.49
C ILE A 57 -4.87 -5.56 -3.86
N GLY A 58 -4.33 -6.18 -4.90
CA GLY A 58 -4.66 -5.87 -6.27
C GLY A 58 -5.27 -7.06 -7.00
N GLN A 59 -5.98 -6.78 -8.09
CA GLN A 59 -6.56 -7.80 -8.96
C GLN A 59 -5.83 -7.82 -10.29
N VAL A 60 -5.41 -9.00 -10.73
CA VAL A 60 -4.76 -9.21 -12.03
C VAL A 60 -5.77 -8.97 -13.15
N THR A 61 -5.49 -8.02 -14.03
CA THR A 61 -6.34 -7.70 -15.19
C THR A 61 -5.78 -8.21 -16.50
N ASN A 62 -4.45 -8.31 -16.59
CA ASN A 62 -3.80 -8.82 -17.81
C ASN A 62 -2.49 -9.53 -17.46
N ARG A 63 -2.07 -10.45 -18.36
CA ARG A 63 -0.85 -11.22 -18.25
C ARG A 63 0.09 -10.88 -19.39
N GLY A 64 1.21 -10.28 -19.09
CA GLY A 64 2.30 -10.05 -20.02
C GLY A 64 3.37 -11.15 -19.96
N ALA A 65 4.35 -11.06 -20.85
CA ALA A 65 5.48 -11.97 -20.86
C ALA A 65 6.45 -11.74 -19.70
N GLU A 66 6.59 -10.50 -19.23
CA GLU A 66 7.56 -10.10 -18.19
C GLU A 66 6.89 -9.53 -16.96
N SER A 67 5.64 -9.08 -17.05
CA SER A 67 4.88 -8.49 -15.94
C SER A 67 3.39 -8.81 -16.06
N PHE A 68 2.73 -8.77 -14.91
CA PHE A 68 1.27 -8.77 -14.79
C PHE A 68 0.78 -7.34 -14.65
N THR A 69 -0.35 -7.02 -15.30
CA THR A 69 -1.05 -5.76 -15.06
C THR A 69 -2.07 -5.98 -13.95
N VAL A 70 -1.98 -5.16 -12.91
CA VAL A 70 -2.79 -5.29 -11.70
C VAL A 70 -3.58 -4.00 -11.48
N THR A 71 -4.86 -4.11 -11.18
CA THR A 71 -5.66 -2.95 -10.76
C THR A 71 -5.65 -2.84 -9.24
N LEU A 72 -5.31 -1.65 -8.76
CA LEU A 72 -5.37 -1.26 -7.35
C LEU A 72 -6.63 -0.43 -7.06
N PHE A 73 -7.57 -0.35 -8.01
CA PHE A 73 -8.70 0.57 -7.99
C PHE A 73 -8.28 2.05 -7.88
N SER A 74 -7.03 2.33 -8.22
CA SER A 74 -6.43 3.66 -8.35
C SER A 74 -6.72 4.28 -9.73
N ALA A 75 -6.11 5.44 -10.03
CA ALA A 75 -6.27 6.09 -11.32
C ALA A 75 -5.58 5.31 -12.46
N HIS A 76 -4.48 4.64 -12.14
CA HIS A 76 -3.66 3.87 -13.09
C HIS A 76 -3.57 2.41 -12.66
N HIS A 77 -3.30 1.54 -13.60
CA HIS A 77 -2.91 0.17 -13.32
C HIS A 77 -1.50 0.15 -12.74
N ALA A 78 -1.18 -0.94 -12.04
CA ALA A 78 0.14 -1.19 -11.53
C ALA A 78 0.79 -2.34 -12.30
N SER A 79 2.11 -2.32 -12.42
CA SER A 79 2.90 -3.37 -13.02
C SER A 79 3.49 -4.27 -11.92
N LEU A 80 3.30 -5.57 -12.02
CA LEU A 80 3.88 -6.57 -11.13
C LEU A 80 4.83 -7.46 -11.94
N PRO A 81 6.15 -7.28 -11.82
CA PRO A 81 7.11 -8.10 -12.53
C PRO A 81 7.00 -9.59 -12.16
N VAL A 82 7.13 -10.47 -13.13
CA VAL A 82 7.09 -11.94 -12.92
C VAL A 82 8.17 -12.40 -11.93
N LEU A 83 9.31 -11.71 -11.89
CA LEU A 83 10.42 -12.03 -10.98
C LEU A 83 10.28 -11.41 -9.58
N ALA A 84 9.25 -10.63 -9.32
CA ALA A 84 8.97 -10.00 -8.04
C ALA A 84 8.25 -10.93 -7.04
N PHE A 85 8.37 -12.24 -7.21
CA PHE A 85 7.86 -13.28 -6.30
C PHE A 85 9.01 -14.08 -5.71
N GLU A 86 8.83 -14.54 -4.48
CA GLU A 86 9.83 -15.39 -3.81
C GLU A 86 10.08 -16.67 -4.62
N GLY A 87 11.35 -16.97 -4.90
CA GLY A 87 11.74 -18.15 -5.67
C GLY A 87 11.41 -18.09 -7.15
N ALA A 88 10.92 -16.96 -7.66
CA ALA A 88 10.67 -16.79 -9.08
C ALA A 88 11.97 -16.75 -9.87
N SER A 89 11.96 -17.39 -11.01
CA SER A 89 13.09 -17.41 -11.96
C SER A 89 12.56 -17.48 -13.39
N ARG A 90 13.44 -17.33 -14.37
CA ARG A 90 13.07 -17.50 -15.77
C ARG A 90 12.48 -18.88 -16.10
N ARG A 91 12.87 -19.92 -15.33
CA ARG A 91 12.37 -21.28 -15.47
C ARG A 91 11.16 -21.58 -14.59
N ASN A 92 11.10 -20.95 -13.40
CA ASN A 92 10.01 -21.09 -12.46
C ASN A 92 9.23 -19.77 -12.40
N ARG A 93 8.25 -19.62 -13.28
CA ARG A 93 7.42 -18.40 -13.34
C ARG A 93 6.14 -18.62 -12.55
N PRO A 94 5.74 -17.68 -11.71
CA PRO A 94 4.44 -17.74 -11.04
C PRO A 94 3.32 -17.73 -12.09
N HIS A 95 2.31 -18.56 -11.86
CA HIS A 95 1.16 -18.67 -12.73
C HIS A 95 -0.03 -17.99 -12.05
N LEU A 96 -0.30 -16.74 -12.43
CA LEU A 96 -1.48 -16.02 -11.97
C LEU A 96 -2.54 -16.01 -13.05
N GLU A 97 -3.78 -16.27 -12.68
CA GLU A 97 -4.92 -16.16 -13.57
C GLU A 97 -5.45 -14.72 -13.62
N ILE A 98 -6.13 -14.38 -14.71
CA ILE A 98 -6.83 -13.09 -14.80
C ILE A 98 -8.00 -13.13 -13.79
N GLY A 99 -8.09 -12.10 -12.97
CA GLY A 99 -9.04 -12.03 -11.86
C GLY A 99 -8.47 -12.47 -10.51
N ALA A 100 -7.30 -13.13 -10.48
CA ALA A 100 -6.63 -13.51 -9.23
C ALA A 100 -6.32 -12.28 -8.39
N LEU A 101 -6.42 -12.43 -7.08
CA LEU A 101 -6.05 -11.41 -6.11
C LEU A 101 -4.62 -11.63 -5.66
N VAL A 102 -3.88 -10.54 -5.57
CA VAL A 102 -2.47 -10.56 -5.15
C VAL A 102 -2.28 -9.57 -4.01
N TYR A 103 -1.69 -10.02 -2.93
CA TYR A 103 -1.21 -9.18 -1.85
C TYR A 103 0.24 -8.80 -2.15
N ALA A 104 0.50 -7.53 -2.28
CA ALA A 104 1.79 -7.01 -2.69
C ALA A 104 2.12 -5.70 -1.99
N ARG A 105 3.38 -5.32 -2.05
CA ARG A 105 3.88 -4.02 -1.61
C ARG A 105 4.16 -3.14 -2.82
N ILE A 106 3.91 -1.85 -2.70
CA ILE A 106 4.33 -0.87 -3.70
C ILE A 106 5.82 -0.61 -3.54
N GLU A 107 6.60 -0.97 -4.54
CA GLU A 107 8.04 -0.75 -4.60
C GLU A 107 8.37 0.67 -5.07
N SER A 108 7.63 1.16 -6.08
CA SER A 108 7.79 2.50 -6.64
C SER A 108 6.43 3.06 -7.06
N ALA A 109 6.18 4.34 -6.75
CA ALA A 109 4.94 5.04 -7.08
C ALA A 109 5.23 6.50 -7.42
N GLU A 110 5.80 6.73 -8.59
CA GLU A 110 6.04 8.07 -9.09
C GLU A 110 4.81 8.62 -9.84
N PRO A 111 4.53 9.93 -9.76
CA PRO A 111 3.31 10.52 -10.35
C PRO A 111 3.20 10.39 -11.87
N TRP A 112 4.31 10.18 -12.56
CA TRP A 112 4.39 10.10 -14.02
C TRP A 112 4.60 8.70 -14.57
N THR A 113 4.71 7.69 -13.70
CA THR A 113 4.88 6.29 -14.10
C THR A 113 3.80 5.41 -13.49
N GLU A 114 3.61 4.23 -14.08
CA GLU A 114 2.78 3.20 -13.47
C GLU A 114 3.44 2.70 -12.18
N PRO A 115 2.69 2.53 -11.09
CA PRO A 115 3.22 1.95 -9.86
C PRO A 115 3.78 0.56 -10.11
N VAL A 116 4.93 0.27 -9.51
CA VAL A 116 5.55 -1.06 -9.55
C VAL A 116 5.29 -1.77 -8.24
N LEU A 117 4.86 -3.02 -8.34
CA LEU A 117 4.56 -3.89 -7.20
C LEU A 117 5.66 -4.93 -7.00
N SER A 118 5.86 -5.33 -5.76
CA SER A 118 6.73 -6.44 -5.37
C SER A 118 6.05 -7.30 -4.32
N CYS A 119 6.20 -8.62 -4.44
CA CYS A 119 5.78 -9.60 -3.44
C CYS A 119 6.96 -10.09 -2.58
N ILE A 120 8.03 -9.30 -2.53
CA ILE A 120 9.23 -9.59 -1.75
C ILE A 120 9.46 -8.45 -0.78
N ASP A 121 9.64 -8.77 0.50
CA ASP A 121 10.04 -7.79 1.51
C ASP A 121 11.51 -7.39 1.29
N PRO A 122 11.81 -6.09 1.14
CA PRO A 122 13.17 -5.62 0.87
C PRO A 122 14.15 -5.85 2.03
N VAL A 123 13.66 -6.07 3.25
CA VAL A 123 14.50 -6.27 4.43
C VAL A 123 14.94 -7.73 4.54
N HIS A 124 14.00 -8.66 4.38
CA HIS A 124 14.23 -10.09 4.59
C HIS A 124 14.42 -10.86 3.29
N ASN A 125 14.15 -10.24 2.15
CA ASN A 125 14.16 -10.86 0.81
C ASN A 125 13.28 -12.11 0.73
N LYS A 126 12.14 -12.09 1.45
CA LYS A 126 11.15 -13.16 1.52
C LYS A 126 9.76 -12.60 1.19
N ALA A 127 8.82 -13.48 0.91
CA ALA A 127 7.45 -13.08 0.59
C ALA A 127 6.71 -12.43 1.78
N ASP A 128 7.02 -12.76 3.02
CA ASP A 128 6.36 -12.21 4.23
C ASP A 128 4.82 -12.22 4.10
N GLY A 129 4.26 -13.33 3.62
CA GLY A 129 2.83 -13.47 3.37
C GLY A 129 2.32 -12.81 2.09
N MET A 130 3.18 -12.11 1.33
CA MET A 130 2.81 -11.52 0.04
C MET A 130 2.80 -12.57 -1.06
N GLY A 131 1.94 -12.36 -2.05
CA GLY A 131 1.77 -13.26 -3.20
C GLY A 131 0.31 -13.42 -3.57
N GLU A 132 0.00 -14.49 -4.26
CA GLU A 132 -1.38 -14.82 -4.65
C GLU A 132 -2.23 -15.17 -3.43
N LEU A 133 -3.38 -14.49 -3.32
CA LEU A 133 -4.39 -14.80 -2.32
C LEU A 133 -5.35 -15.85 -2.88
N LYS A 134 -5.35 -17.05 -2.28
CA LYS A 134 -6.17 -18.18 -2.72
C LYS A 134 -7.65 -18.08 -2.31
N VAL A 135 -8.21 -16.88 -2.30
CA VAL A 135 -9.60 -16.62 -1.89
C VAL A 135 -10.60 -17.38 -2.76
N ALA A 136 -10.33 -17.50 -4.05
CA ALA A 136 -11.21 -18.23 -4.97
C ALA A 136 -11.17 -19.74 -4.79
N GLN A 137 -10.10 -20.27 -4.21
CA GLN A 137 -9.91 -21.72 -3.99
C GLN A 137 -10.47 -22.18 -2.65
N GLU A 138 -10.53 -21.28 -1.66
CA GLU A 138 -11.02 -21.58 -0.30
C GLU A 138 -12.06 -20.54 0.15
N PRO A 139 -13.23 -20.45 -0.52
CA PRO A 139 -14.24 -19.42 -0.23
C PRO A 139 -14.88 -19.57 1.16
N GLU A 140 -14.77 -20.74 1.78
CA GLU A 140 -15.28 -20.98 3.14
C GLU A 140 -14.36 -20.42 4.22
N LEU A 141 -13.07 -20.24 3.93
CA LEU A 141 -12.04 -19.83 4.89
C LEU A 141 -11.56 -18.39 4.65
N SER A 142 -11.86 -17.81 3.52
CA SER A 142 -11.36 -16.47 3.16
C SER A 142 -12.44 -15.59 2.53
N MET A 143 -12.42 -14.30 2.89
CA MET A 143 -13.39 -13.34 2.40
C MET A 143 -12.72 -12.00 2.09
N VAL A 144 -13.08 -11.38 0.98
CA VAL A 144 -12.62 -10.05 0.59
C VAL A 144 -13.76 -9.05 0.71
N TRP A 145 -13.54 -8.01 1.49
CA TRP A 145 -14.48 -6.92 1.65
C TRP A 145 -13.95 -5.65 1.04
N ARG A 146 -14.82 -4.95 0.32
CA ARG A 146 -14.53 -3.61 -0.16
C ARG A 146 -14.86 -2.62 0.94
N VAL A 147 -13.86 -1.90 1.39
CA VAL A 147 -14.00 -0.85 2.40
C VAL A 147 -13.53 0.49 1.84
N SER A 148 -13.93 1.58 2.47
CA SER A 148 -13.41 2.90 2.10
C SER A 148 -11.93 3.02 2.53
N GLU A 149 -11.13 3.75 1.76
CA GLU A 149 -9.71 3.98 2.08
C GLU A 149 -9.49 4.51 3.51
N PRO A 150 -10.26 5.51 4.01
CA PRO A 150 -10.09 5.97 5.39
C PRO A 150 -10.35 4.89 6.42
N LEU A 151 -11.31 3.98 6.17
CA LEU A 151 -11.56 2.85 7.07
C LEU A 151 -10.40 1.87 7.03
N ALA A 152 -9.90 1.48 5.86
CA ALA A 152 -8.75 0.61 5.72
C ALA A 152 -7.52 1.17 6.47
N ARG A 153 -7.20 2.45 6.26
CA ARG A 153 -6.11 3.12 6.99
C ARG A 153 -6.35 3.19 8.51
N SER A 154 -7.60 3.33 8.94
CA SER A 154 -7.91 3.33 10.38
C SER A 154 -7.76 1.96 11.01
N LEU A 155 -8.09 0.89 10.28
CA LEU A 155 -7.93 -0.49 10.75
C LEU A 155 -6.46 -0.87 10.97
N LEU A 156 -5.54 -0.30 10.18
CA LEU A 156 -4.10 -0.49 10.34
C LEU A 156 -3.52 0.20 11.59
N ARG A 157 -4.28 1.08 12.24
CA ARG A 157 -3.80 1.75 13.46
C ARG A 157 -3.89 0.82 14.67
N PRO A 158 -2.84 0.70 15.48
CA PRO A 158 -2.85 -0.15 16.67
C PRO A 158 -3.89 0.29 17.73
N SER A 159 -4.35 1.55 17.68
CA SER A 159 -5.39 2.08 18.55
C SER A 159 -6.82 1.75 18.12
N HIS A 160 -7.00 1.11 16.96
CA HIS A 160 -8.33 0.78 16.46
C HIS A 160 -8.90 -0.43 17.21
N THR A 161 -10.16 -0.34 17.66
CA THR A 161 -10.76 -1.33 18.56
C THR A 161 -11.51 -2.47 17.81
N LEU A 162 -11.82 -2.29 16.53
CA LEU A 162 -12.69 -3.22 15.80
C LEU A 162 -12.02 -4.59 15.62
N LEU A 163 -10.82 -4.66 15.03
CA LEU A 163 -10.13 -5.93 14.84
C LEU A 163 -9.84 -6.67 16.16
N PRO A 164 -9.34 -6.00 17.23
CA PRO A 164 -9.19 -6.63 18.53
C PRO A 164 -10.51 -7.11 19.15
N SER A 165 -11.64 -6.45 18.88
CA SER A 165 -12.93 -6.92 19.35
C SER A 165 -13.38 -8.19 18.66
N VAL A 166 -13.22 -8.28 17.33
CA VAL A 166 -13.56 -9.46 16.55
C VAL A 166 -12.63 -10.63 16.87
N SER A 167 -11.33 -10.37 17.11
CA SER A 167 -10.36 -11.41 17.44
C SER A 167 -10.60 -12.11 18.78
N ARG A 168 -11.45 -11.57 19.64
CA ARG A 168 -11.86 -12.25 20.88
C ARG A 168 -12.76 -13.45 20.61
N ASP A 169 -13.59 -13.35 19.60
CA ASP A 169 -14.61 -14.36 19.29
C ASP A 169 -14.19 -15.29 18.15
N PHE A 170 -13.35 -14.79 17.24
CA PHE A 170 -12.91 -15.51 16.05
C PHE A 170 -11.39 -15.39 15.85
N ALA A 171 -10.75 -16.52 15.55
CA ALA A 171 -9.37 -16.52 15.08
C ALA A 171 -9.36 -16.20 13.57
N PHE A 172 -8.71 -15.11 13.17
CA PHE A 172 -8.59 -14.71 11.77
C PHE A 172 -7.25 -14.02 11.52
N GLU A 173 -6.84 -14.02 10.27
CA GLU A 173 -5.72 -13.25 9.75
C GLU A 173 -6.27 -12.20 8.77
N ALA A 174 -5.81 -10.95 8.88
CA ALA A 174 -6.21 -9.84 8.02
C ALA A 174 -4.98 -9.30 7.27
N ALA A 175 -5.12 -9.12 5.96
CA ALA A 175 -4.10 -8.55 5.08
C ALA A 175 -4.55 -7.21 4.49
#